data_df559c592543877d1ae99eddbe61c94f
#
_entry.id   df559c592543877d1ae99eddbe61c94f
#
_cell.length_a   1.000
_cell.length_b   1.000
_cell.length_c   1.000
_cell.angle_alpha   90.00
_cell.angle_beta   90.00
_cell.angle_gamma   90.00
#
_symmetry.space_group_name_H-M   'P 1'
#
loop_
_entity.id
_entity.type
_entity.pdbx_description
1 polymer ?
#
loop_
_entity_poly.entity_id
_entity_poly.type
_entity_poly.pdbx_seq_one_letter_code
_entity_poly.pdbx_strand_id
1 'polypeptide(L)'
;MPPAPIGATRERVFHFIRERLLAGDPPTVRDVQNVFGFRTPQTARYHLEKLVAEGRLLAARGKARGYRLLEQIDVPSPVQWVPVLGRVQAGHLTTATEELDGYVPMPAGSDRRDLRSNDELFALRVQGESMTGAGIFPGDVVIVRRQPTADSGALVVALVDDEATVKRLRLRDGQVELHPENPDFDPILTDREVTLLGKVIEVRRTLE
;
A
#
# COMPACT_ATOMS: atom_id res chain seq x y z
N MET A 1 -7.84 -41.58 22.64
CA MET A 1 -8.55 -40.29 22.65
C MET A 1 -9.77 -40.39 21.75
N PRO A 2 -10.97 -40.09 22.22
CA PRO A 2 -12.15 -40.07 21.34
C PRO A 2 -11.97 -38.99 20.28
N PRO A 3 -12.47 -39.19 19.05
CA PRO A 3 -12.43 -38.19 18.00
C PRO A 3 -13.23 -36.96 18.44
N ALA A 4 -12.63 -35.77 18.30
CA ALA A 4 -13.30 -34.53 18.60
C ALA A 4 -14.60 -34.41 17.75
N PRO A 5 -15.71 -33.90 18.32
CA PRO A 5 -16.95 -33.77 17.58
C PRO A 5 -16.70 -32.92 16.32
N ILE A 6 -17.32 -33.30 15.20
CA ILE A 6 -17.10 -32.72 13.86
C ILE A 6 -17.22 -31.19 13.85
N GLY A 7 -18.06 -30.61 14.73
CA GLY A 7 -18.17 -29.16 14.91
C GLY A 7 -16.92 -28.51 15.52
N ALA A 8 -16.29 -29.15 16.49
CA ALA A 8 -15.11 -28.61 17.18
C ALA A 8 -13.89 -28.47 16.25
N THR A 9 -13.68 -29.41 15.34
CA THR A 9 -12.62 -29.32 14.33
C THR A 9 -12.86 -28.16 13.37
N ARG A 10 -14.11 -27.96 12.91
CA ARG A 10 -14.46 -26.87 12.01
C ARG A 10 -14.26 -25.51 12.66
N GLU A 11 -14.61 -25.38 13.94
CA GLU A 11 -14.41 -24.16 14.69
C GLU A 11 -12.92 -23.81 14.83
N ARG A 12 -12.08 -24.81 15.13
CA ARG A 12 -10.61 -24.62 15.19
C ARG A 12 -10.03 -24.22 13.84
N VAL A 13 -10.52 -24.81 12.73
CA VAL A 13 -10.12 -24.43 11.37
C VAL A 13 -10.51 -22.97 11.10
N PHE A 14 -11.72 -22.56 11.49
CA PHE A 14 -12.16 -21.18 11.33
C PHE A 14 -11.28 -20.19 12.11
N HIS A 15 -10.99 -20.46 13.39
CA HIS A 15 -10.12 -19.60 14.19
C HIS A 15 -8.74 -19.45 13.59
N PHE A 16 -8.12 -20.55 13.15
CA PHE A 16 -6.82 -20.51 12.48
C PHE A 16 -6.85 -19.63 11.20
N ILE A 17 -7.88 -19.80 10.37
CA ILE A 17 -8.02 -19.01 9.14
C ILE A 17 -8.22 -17.54 9.47
N ARG A 18 -9.08 -17.25 10.45
CA ARG A 18 -9.37 -15.89 10.92
C ARG A 18 -8.08 -15.18 11.39
N GLU A 19 -7.30 -15.81 12.24
CA GLU A 19 -6.03 -15.26 12.72
C GLU A 19 -5.05 -14.96 11.57
N ARG A 20 -4.90 -15.89 10.63
CA ARG A 20 -4.02 -15.72 9.48
C ARG A 20 -4.51 -14.63 8.53
N LEU A 21 -5.81 -14.54 8.29
CA LEU A 21 -6.41 -13.48 7.47
C LEU A 21 -6.26 -12.11 8.11
N LEU A 22 -6.45 -12.01 9.42
CA LEU A 22 -6.24 -10.75 10.17
C LEU A 22 -4.76 -10.33 10.20
N ALA A 23 -3.84 -11.29 10.17
CA ALA A 23 -2.40 -11.05 10.06
C ALA A 23 -1.94 -10.70 8.61
N GLY A 24 -2.86 -10.62 7.63
CA GLY A 24 -2.52 -10.33 6.24
C GLY A 24 -1.87 -11.49 5.47
N ASP A 25 -1.88 -12.69 6.02
CA ASP A 25 -1.28 -13.89 5.43
C ASP A 25 -2.34 -14.98 5.18
N PRO A 26 -3.15 -14.84 4.12
CA PRO A 26 -4.23 -15.77 3.82
C PRO A 26 -3.70 -17.19 3.57
N PRO A 27 -4.19 -18.21 4.33
CA PRO A 27 -3.72 -19.57 4.21
C PRO A 27 -4.24 -20.25 2.93
N THR A 28 -3.46 -21.16 2.40
CA THR A 28 -3.88 -22.09 1.34
C THR A 28 -4.59 -23.32 1.93
N VAL A 29 -5.26 -24.10 1.07
CA VAL A 29 -5.83 -25.42 1.46
C VAL A 29 -4.74 -26.35 2.01
N ARG A 30 -3.50 -26.27 1.49
CA ARG A 30 -2.37 -27.09 1.97
C ARG A 30 -1.90 -26.64 3.36
N ASP A 31 -1.90 -25.33 3.65
CA ASP A 31 -1.54 -24.83 4.97
C ASP A 31 -2.53 -25.33 6.01
N VAL A 32 -3.83 -25.29 5.71
CA VAL A 32 -4.86 -25.88 6.57
C VAL A 32 -4.68 -27.38 6.73
N GLN A 33 -4.40 -28.12 5.65
CA GLN A 33 -4.13 -29.55 5.71
C GLN A 33 -2.97 -29.85 6.66
N ASN A 34 -1.85 -29.16 6.50
CA ASN A 34 -0.62 -29.39 7.27
C ASN A 34 -0.81 -29.07 8.77
N VAL A 35 -1.39 -27.91 9.08
CA VAL A 35 -1.59 -27.45 10.46
C VAL A 35 -2.53 -28.37 11.23
N PHE A 36 -3.57 -28.88 10.59
CA PHE A 36 -4.57 -29.76 11.22
C PHE A 36 -4.28 -31.25 11.08
N GLY A 37 -3.20 -31.62 10.37
CA GLY A 37 -2.81 -33.01 10.16
C GLY A 37 -3.84 -33.80 9.36
N PHE A 38 -4.57 -33.16 8.45
CA PHE A 38 -5.55 -33.86 7.64
C PHE A 38 -4.87 -34.79 6.62
N ARG A 39 -5.39 -36.00 6.52
CA ARG A 39 -4.81 -37.04 5.66
C ARG A 39 -4.79 -36.65 4.18
N THR A 40 -5.74 -35.82 3.74
CA THR A 40 -5.85 -35.39 2.35
C THR A 40 -6.22 -33.89 2.27
N PRO A 41 -5.81 -33.19 1.18
CA PRO A 41 -6.26 -31.81 0.92
C PRO A 41 -7.79 -31.70 0.79
N GLN A 42 -8.45 -32.77 0.40
CA GLN A 42 -9.90 -32.83 0.25
C GLN A 42 -10.62 -32.63 1.57
N THR A 43 -10.06 -33.17 2.68
CA THR A 43 -10.61 -32.97 4.03
C THR A 43 -10.52 -31.51 4.46
N ALA A 44 -9.37 -30.85 4.20
CA ALA A 44 -9.22 -29.42 4.45
C ALA A 44 -10.25 -28.61 3.63
N ARG A 45 -10.34 -28.90 2.34
CA ARG A 45 -11.32 -28.25 1.44
C ARG A 45 -12.77 -28.44 1.90
N TYR A 46 -13.13 -29.61 2.34
CA TYR A 46 -14.47 -29.87 2.88
C TYR A 46 -14.81 -28.94 4.07
N HIS A 47 -13.89 -28.73 5.02
CA HIS A 47 -14.11 -27.82 6.14
C HIS A 47 -14.23 -26.37 5.67
N LEU A 48 -13.41 -25.95 4.70
CA LEU A 48 -13.46 -24.61 4.11
C LEU A 48 -14.78 -24.35 3.36
N GLU A 49 -15.22 -25.30 2.53
CA GLU A 49 -16.51 -25.21 1.81
C GLU A 49 -17.71 -25.14 2.77
N LYS A 50 -17.64 -25.88 3.88
CA LYS A 50 -18.66 -25.79 4.93
C LYS A 50 -18.70 -24.42 5.60
N LEU A 51 -17.53 -23.82 5.88
CA LEU A 51 -17.46 -22.46 6.43
C LEU A 51 -17.95 -21.40 5.43
N VAL A 52 -17.75 -21.63 4.14
CA VAL A 52 -18.35 -20.78 3.09
C VAL A 52 -19.87 -20.94 3.04
N ALA A 53 -20.36 -22.19 3.11
CA ALA A 53 -21.81 -22.47 3.13
C ALA A 53 -22.50 -21.94 4.39
N GLU A 54 -21.79 -21.86 5.51
CA GLU A 54 -22.26 -21.26 6.78
C GLU A 54 -22.17 -19.71 6.75
N GLY A 55 -21.72 -19.10 5.64
CA GLY A 55 -21.59 -17.66 5.52
C GLY A 55 -20.49 -17.05 6.39
N ARG A 56 -19.51 -17.84 6.83
CA ARG A 56 -18.39 -17.37 7.67
C ARG A 56 -17.16 -17.00 6.85
N LEU A 57 -17.03 -17.59 5.67
CA LEU A 57 -15.96 -17.29 4.70
C LEU A 57 -16.55 -16.99 3.33
N LEU A 58 -15.87 -16.15 2.57
CA LEU A 58 -16.07 -15.98 1.13
C LEU A 58 -14.94 -16.70 0.39
N ALA A 59 -15.24 -17.34 -0.73
CA ALA A 59 -14.24 -17.96 -1.60
C ALA A 59 -14.17 -17.22 -2.93
N ALA A 60 -13.01 -16.69 -3.29
CA ALA A 60 -12.74 -16.16 -4.62
C ALA A 60 -12.38 -17.31 -5.58
N ARG A 61 -13.16 -17.50 -6.62
CA ARG A 61 -12.91 -18.56 -7.63
C ARG A 61 -11.54 -18.39 -8.29
N GLY A 62 -10.80 -19.49 -8.42
CA GLY A 62 -9.54 -19.54 -9.17
C GLY A 62 -8.29 -19.02 -8.45
N LYS A 63 -8.38 -18.66 -7.16
CA LYS A 63 -7.21 -18.19 -6.39
C LYS A 63 -6.84 -19.16 -5.27
N ALA A 64 -5.55 -19.56 -5.21
CA ALA A 64 -5.06 -20.47 -4.17
C ALA A 64 -5.19 -19.91 -2.74
N ARG A 65 -5.17 -18.60 -2.57
CA ARG A 65 -5.35 -17.84 -1.31
C ARG A 65 -6.63 -17.00 -1.36
N GLY A 66 -7.72 -17.60 -1.82
CA GLY A 66 -8.97 -16.89 -2.14
C GLY A 66 -9.99 -16.83 -1.02
N TYR A 67 -9.69 -17.27 0.20
CA TYR A 67 -10.64 -17.20 1.32
C TYR A 67 -10.55 -15.84 2.01
N ARG A 68 -11.72 -15.28 2.36
CA ARG A 68 -11.87 -14.00 3.11
C ARG A 68 -12.95 -14.20 4.17
N LEU A 69 -12.87 -13.45 5.27
CA LEU A 69 -13.95 -13.40 6.26
C LEU A 69 -15.14 -12.64 5.71
N LEU A 70 -16.35 -13.16 5.92
CA LEU A 70 -17.58 -12.41 5.57
C LEU A 70 -17.72 -11.17 6.48
N GLU A 71 -17.25 -11.27 7.73
CA GLU A 71 -17.26 -10.18 8.71
C GLU A 71 -16.16 -9.12 8.50
N GLN A 72 -15.25 -9.33 7.53
CA GLN A 72 -14.17 -8.36 7.23
C GLN A 72 -14.63 -7.08 6.55
N ILE A 73 -15.94 -6.90 6.36
CA ILE A 73 -16.46 -5.63 5.86
C ILE A 73 -16.33 -4.51 6.92
N ASP A 74 -16.15 -4.88 8.22
CA ASP A 74 -16.12 -3.91 9.33
C ASP A 74 -14.88 -3.99 10.27
N VAL A 75 -13.85 -4.77 9.95
CA VAL A 75 -12.62 -4.69 10.74
C VAL A 75 -11.80 -3.53 10.18
N PRO A 76 -11.58 -2.45 10.93
CA PRO A 76 -10.66 -1.41 10.52
C PRO A 76 -9.32 -2.09 10.21
N SER A 77 -8.89 -2.03 8.96
CA SER A 77 -7.52 -2.43 8.62
C SER A 77 -6.57 -1.72 9.59
N PRO A 78 -5.53 -2.39 10.13
CA PRO A 78 -4.58 -1.70 10.95
C PRO A 78 -4.14 -0.43 10.23
N VAL A 79 -4.14 0.68 10.95
CA VAL A 79 -3.82 1.99 10.39
C VAL A 79 -2.32 2.21 10.55
N GLN A 80 -1.65 2.46 9.44
CA GLN A 80 -0.29 2.98 9.43
C GLN A 80 -0.38 4.50 9.39
N TRP A 81 0.32 5.17 10.30
CA TRP A 81 0.44 6.62 10.31
C TRP A 81 1.62 7.05 9.46
N VAL A 82 1.36 7.78 8.39
CA VAL A 82 2.36 8.30 7.46
C VAL A 82 2.71 9.71 7.88
N PRO A 83 4.00 10.03 8.18
CA PRO A 83 4.41 11.37 8.56
C PRO A 83 4.25 12.34 7.38
N VAL A 84 3.70 13.52 7.64
CA VAL A 84 3.65 14.64 6.71
C VAL A 84 4.84 15.53 6.98
N LEU A 85 5.75 15.63 6.01
CA LEU A 85 6.96 16.43 6.11
C LEU A 85 6.69 17.86 5.62
N GLY A 86 7.10 18.87 6.36
CA GLY A 86 6.90 20.28 6.03
C GLY A 86 7.88 20.74 4.95
N ARG A 87 9.17 20.73 5.26
CA ARG A 87 10.25 21.02 4.30
C ARG A 87 11.21 19.87 4.22
N VAL A 88 11.54 19.48 3.00
CA VAL A 88 12.55 18.45 2.71
C VAL A 88 13.78 19.18 2.18
N GLN A 89 14.89 19.09 2.90
CA GLN A 89 16.18 19.62 2.49
C GLN A 89 17.10 18.52 1.95
N ALA A 90 18.09 18.90 1.12
CA ALA A 90 19.13 18.00 0.67
C ALA A 90 19.97 17.51 1.86
N GLY A 91 20.15 16.22 1.93
CA GLY A 91 20.80 15.54 3.04
C GLY A 91 20.02 14.31 3.42
N HIS A 92 20.47 13.55 4.37
CA HIS A 92 19.76 12.35 4.78
C HIS A 92 18.32 12.68 5.24
N LEU A 93 17.33 12.10 4.54
CA LEU A 93 15.93 12.06 4.99
C LEU A 93 15.85 11.24 6.28
N THR A 94 16.32 11.82 7.39
CA THR A 94 16.16 11.26 8.72
C THR A 94 15.12 12.08 9.45
N THR A 95 14.13 11.41 10.00
CA THR A 95 13.03 11.99 10.80
C THR A 95 13.48 12.92 11.95
N ALA A 96 14.78 13.05 12.17
CA ALA A 96 15.36 13.89 13.23
C ALA A 96 15.60 15.35 12.83
N THR A 97 15.54 15.71 11.54
CA THR A 97 15.84 17.04 11.01
C THR A 97 14.70 17.67 10.23
N GLU A 98 13.58 16.95 10.02
CA GLU A 98 12.46 17.39 9.21
C GLU A 98 11.40 18.05 10.12
N GLU A 99 10.93 19.22 9.72
CA GLU A 99 9.73 19.82 10.34
C GLU A 99 8.54 18.90 10.04
N LEU A 100 8.03 18.23 11.07
CA LEU A 100 6.87 17.35 10.98
C LEU A 100 5.59 18.20 11.00
N ASP A 101 4.80 18.18 9.92
CA ASP A 101 3.51 18.86 9.79
C ASP A 101 2.31 17.97 10.19
N GLY A 102 2.57 16.84 10.85
CA GLY A 102 1.55 15.92 11.33
C GLY A 102 1.64 14.51 10.74
N TYR A 103 0.51 13.80 10.76
CA TYR A 103 0.41 12.43 10.25
C TYR A 103 -0.90 12.25 9.50
N VAL A 104 -0.89 11.42 8.46
CA VAL A 104 -2.09 10.96 7.76
C VAL A 104 -2.29 9.45 7.95
N PRO A 105 -3.51 8.99 8.28
CA PRO A 105 -3.77 7.57 8.44
C PRO A 105 -3.82 6.89 7.07
N MET A 106 -3.20 5.71 6.93
CA MET A 106 -3.28 4.88 5.74
C MET A 106 -3.64 3.44 6.16
N PRO A 107 -4.56 2.74 5.45
CA PRO A 107 -4.82 1.35 5.74
C PRO A 107 -3.54 0.52 5.58
N ALA A 108 -3.06 -0.11 6.64
CA ALA A 108 -1.93 -1.02 6.57
C ALA A 108 -2.37 -2.30 5.85
N GLY A 109 -1.53 -2.82 4.96
CA GLY A 109 -1.85 -4.04 4.22
C GLY A 109 -2.95 -3.85 3.17
N SER A 110 -3.22 -2.62 2.73
CA SER A 110 -4.09 -2.40 1.57
C SER A 110 -3.56 -3.23 0.40
N ASP A 111 -4.46 -3.98 -0.24
CA ASP A 111 -4.24 -4.95 -1.34
C ASP A 111 -3.71 -4.27 -2.63
N ARG A 112 -3.07 -3.12 -2.49
CA ARG A 112 -2.31 -2.47 -3.54
C ARG A 112 -1.09 -3.32 -3.76
N ARG A 113 -1.09 -4.09 -4.84
CA ARG A 113 -0.08 -5.07 -5.25
C ARG A 113 1.36 -4.55 -5.24
N ASP A 114 1.53 -3.24 -5.05
CA ASP A 114 2.79 -2.53 -5.10
C ASP A 114 3.32 -2.08 -3.72
N LEU A 115 2.53 -2.24 -2.62
CA LEU A 115 2.97 -1.88 -1.27
C LEU A 115 3.38 -3.13 -0.52
N ARG A 116 4.67 -3.28 -0.27
CA ARG A 116 5.19 -4.26 0.68
C ARG A 116 4.98 -3.73 2.09
N SER A 117 4.75 -4.59 3.05
CA SER A 117 4.51 -4.22 4.46
C SER A 117 5.68 -3.46 5.13
N ASN A 118 6.78 -3.28 4.40
CA ASN A 118 8.02 -2.65 4.87
C ASN A 118 8.43 -1.44 4.04
N ASP A 119 7.55 -0.93 3.15
CA ASP A 119 7.87 0.25 2.36
C ASP A 119 7.85 1.50 3.27
N GLU A 120 8.92 2.26 3.25
CA GLU A 120 8.96 3.57 3.91
C GLU A 120 8.06 4.56 3.17
N LEU A 121 7.06 5.05 3.87
CA LEU A 121 6.12 6.04 3.38
C LEU A 121 6.35 7.38 4.06
N PHE A 122 6.22 8.45 3.30
CA PHE A 122 6.10 9.81 3.81
C PHE A 122 5.04 10.56 3.01
N ALA A 123 4.61 11.70 3.50
CA ALA A 123 3.67 12.56 2.80
C ALA A 123 4.20 13.98 2.73
N LEU A 124 3.78 14.72 1.71
CA LEU A 124 4.09 16.14 1.53
C LEU A 124 2.83 16.91 1.23
N ARG A 125 2.74 18.13 1.73
CA ARG A 125 1.70 19.09 1.33
C ARG A 125 2.11 19.77 0.03
N VAL A 126 1.24 19.71 -0.96
CA VAL A 126 1.48 20.29 -2.28
C VAL A 126 1.41 21.81 -2.19
N GLN A 127 2.41 22.46 -2.76
CA GLN A 127 2.47 23.91 -2.96
C GLN A 127 2.57 24.18 -4.47
N GLY A 128 1.90 25.26 -4.91
CA GLY A 128 1.92 25.65 -6.31
C GLY A 128 0.99 24.81 -7.21
N GLU A 129 0.91 25.20 -8.48
CA GLU A 129 -0.12 24.75 -9.43
C GLU A 129 0.45 23.89 -10.58
N SER A 130 1.72 23.52 -10.52
CA SER A 130 2.40 22.84 -11.63
C SER A 130 1.84 21.46 -11.97
N MET A 131 0.96 20.88 -11.14
CA MET A 131 0.39 19.54 -11.33
C MET A 131 -1.13 19.53 -11.42
N THR A 132 -1.76 20.66 -11.66
CA THR A 132 -3.22 20.80 -11.75
C THR A 132 -3.86 19.97 -12.85
N GLY A 133 -3.18 19.79 -14.00
CA GLY A 133 -3.62 18.92 -15.08
C GLY A 133 -3.61 17.42 -14.72
N ALA A 134 -2.85 17.03 -13.68
CA ALA A 134 -2.90 15.69 -13.12
C ALA A 134 -3.92 15.56 -11.97
N GLY A 135 -4.71 16.62 -11.71
CA GLY A 135 -5.71 16.65 -10.63
C GLY A 135 -5.11 16.87 -9.24
N ILE A 136 -3.85 17.31 -9.15
CA ILE A 136 -3.15 17.63 -7.90
C ILE A 136 -3.11 19.15 -7.75
N PHE A 137 -3.68 19.66 -6.65
CA PHE A 137 -3.86 21.09 -6.41
C PHE A 137 -3.13 21.56 -5.16
N PRO A 138 -2.88 22.87 -5.02
CA PRO A 138 -2.34 23.42 -3.79
C PRO A 138 -3.17 23.02 -2.57
N GLY A 139 -2.49 22.61 -1.48
CA GLY A 139 -3.13 22.13 -0.26
C GLY A 139 -3.38 20.62 -0.21
N ASP A 140 -3.34 19.90 -1.35
CA ASP A 140 -3.40 18.46 -1.36
C ASP A 140 -2.23 17.86 -0.57
N VAL A 141 -2.44 16.66 -0.04
CA VAL A 141 -1.38 15.85 0.58
C VAL A 141 -1.08 14.67 -0.34
N VAL A 142 0.13 14.59 -0.85
CA VAL A 142 0.61 13.43 -1.64
C VAL A 142 1.30 12.43 -0.71
N ILE A 143 0.90 11.16 -0.80
CA ILE A 143 1.56 10.05 -0.11
C ILE A 143 2.58 9.44 -1.06
N VAL A 144 3.80 9.30 -0.58
CA VAL A 144 4.98 8.94 -1.38
C VAL A 144 5.60 7.68 -0.81
N ARG A 145 5.87 6.72 -1.69
CA ARG A 145 6.71 5.57 -1.38
C ARG A 145 8.15 5.93 -1.67
N ARG A 146 9.00 5.86 -0.65
CA ARG A 146 10.45 6.13 -0.76
C ARG A 146 11.11 5.13 -1.68
N GLN A 147 11.69 5.60 -2.75
CA GLN A 147 12.46 4.78 -3.71
C GLN A 147 13.32 5.67 -4.60
N PRO A 148 14.56 5.24 -4.93
CA PRO A 148 15.48 6.04 -5.73
C PRO A 148 15.19 6.02 -7.23
N THR A 149 14.29 5.18 -7.69
CA THR A 149 13.98 5.01 -9.12
C THR A 149 12.47 4.91 -9.33
N ALA A 150 12.00 5.30 -10.51
CA ALA A 150 10.61 5.13 -10.92
C ALA A 150 10.54 4.95 -12.45
N ASP A 151 9.43 4.37 -12.93
CA ASP A 151 9.19 4.19 -14.34
C ASP A 151 8.81 5.53 -15.01
N SER A 152 9.13 5.65 -16.31
CA SER A 152 8.67 6.79 -17.11
C SER A 152 7.14 6.87 -17.08
N GLY A 153 6.62 8.07 -16.90
CA GLY A 153 5.20 8.33 -16.73
C GLY A 153 4.73 8.33 -15.26
N ALA A 154 5.54 7.88 -14.31
CA ALA A 154 5.20 7.94 -12.90
C ALA A 154 5.14 9.38 -12.37
N LEU A 155 4.24 9.64 -11.42
CA LEU A 155 4.27 10.85 -10.59
C LEU A 155 5.30 10.62 -9.49
N VAL A 156 6.25 11.54 -9.37
CA VAL A 156 7.36 11.43 -8.42
C VAL A 156 7.52 12.70 -7.60
N VAL A 157 8.12 12.54 -6.44
CA VAL A 157 8.72 13.65 -5.70
C VAL A 157 10.21 13.60 -5.95
N ALA A 158 10.75 14.71 -6.41
CA ALA A 158 12.17 14.90 -6.62
C ALA A 158 12.68 16.13 -5.88
N LEU A 159 13.93 16.10 -5.48
CA LEU A 159 14.66 17.24 -4.96
C LEU A 159 15.40 17.89 -6.13
N VAL A 160 15.18 19.16 -6.34
CA VAL A 160 15.82 19.99 -7.36
C VAL A 160 16.29 21.27 -6.69
N ASP A 161 17.58 21.58 -6.73
CA ASP A 161 18.17 22.77 -6.07
C ASP A 161 17.70 22.90 -4.60
N ASP A 162 17.72 21.79 -3.84
CA ASP A 162 17.29 21.69 -2.42
C ASP A 162 15.79 21.88 -2.14
N GLU A 163 14.97 21.93 -3.17
CA GLU A 163 13.51 22.04 -3.01
C GLU A 163 12.81 20.77 -3.51
N ALA A 164 11.88 20.24 -2.69
CA ALA A 164 11.04 19.11 -3.07
C ALA A 164 9.95 19.55 -4.05
N THR A 165 9.85 18.86 -5.18
CA THR A 165 8.83 19.15 -6.18
C THR A 165 8.12 17.88 -6.66
N VAL A 166 6.81 18.00 -6.94
CA VAL A 166 6.02 16.93 -7.55
C VAL A 166 6.00 17.15 -9.06
N LYS A 167 6.39 16.13 -9.83
CA LYS A 167 6.41 16.18 -11.31
C LYS A 167 6.09 14.80 -11.90
N ARG A 168 5.80 14.78 -13.19
CA ARG A 168 5.78 13.53 -13.96
C ARG A 168 7.17 13.23 -14.46
N LEU A 169 7.69 12.05 -14.10
CA LEU A 169 8.96 11.55 -14.59
C LEU A 169 8.83 11.17 -16.07
N ARG A 170 9.74 11.63 -16.89
CA ARG A 170 9.95 11.11 -18.25
C ARG A 170 11.41 10.70 -18.42
N LEU A 171 11.61 9.56 -19.05
CA LEU A 171 12.93 9.06 -19.44
C LEU A 171 13.02 9.17 -20.94
N ARG A 172 13.92 10.03 -21.43
CA ARG A 172 14.14 10.25 -22.85
C ARG A 172 15.64 10.21 -23.15
N ASP A 173 16.04 9.34 -24.07
CA ASP A 173 17.45 9.20 -24.51
C ASP A 173 18.45 8.99 -23.36
N GLY A 174 18.00 8.30 -22.30
CA GLY A 174 18.78 8.06 -21.08
C GLY A 174 18.86 9.23 -20.10
N GLN A 175 18.19 10.33 -20.42
CA GLN A 175 18.07 11.50 -19.53
C GLN A 175 16.74 11.47 -18.76
N VAL A 176 16.80 11.99 -17.54
CA VAL A 176 15.61 12.17 -16.70
C VAL A 176 15.06 13.57 -16.94
N GLU A 177 13.78 13.67 -17.25
CA GLU A 177 13.07 14.93 -17.36
C GLU A 177 11.91 14.95 -16.35
N LEU A 178 11.71 16.08 -15.66
CA LEU A 178 10.62 16.28 -14.72
C LEU A 178 9.60 17.23 -15.34
N HIS A 179 8.47 16.66 -15.78
CA HIS A 179 7.41 17.40 -16.49
C HIS A 179 6.31 17.87 -15.55
N PRO A 180 5.94 19.16 -15.61
CA PRO A 180 4.70 19.64 -15.01
C PRO A 180 3.49 19.08 -15.78
N GLU A 181 2.36 19.03 -15.12
CA GLU A 181 1.05 18.76 -15.72
C GLU A 181 0.20 20.05 -15.67
N ASN A 182 0.83 21.14 -16.05
CA ASN A 182 0.22 22.45 -16.24
C ASN A 182 1.04 23.18 -17.32
N PRO A 183 0.39 23.64 -18.43
CA PRO A 183 1.08 24.26 -19.56
C PRO A 183 1.77 25.59 -19.22
N ASP A 184 1.41 26.22 -18.10
CA ASP A 184 2.02 27.49 -17.65
C ASP A 184 3.41 27.29 -17.00
N PHE A 185 3.89 26.04 -16.89
CA PHE A 185 5.16 25.69 -16.29
C PHE A 185 6.04 24.92 -17.26
N ASP A 186 7.33 25.23 -17.25
CA ASP A 186 8.33 24.55 -18.09
C ASP A 186 8.83 23.24 -17.46
N PRO A 187 9.20 22.24 -18.28
CA PRO A 187 9.88 21.04 -17.81
C PRO A 187 11.25 21.37 -17.20
N ILE A 188 11.59 20.64 -16.14
CA ILE A 188 12.93 20.68 -15.55
C ILE A 188 13.79 19.61 -16.24
N LEU A 189 14.77 20.04 -17.00
CA LEU A 189 15.74 19.17 -17.66
C LEU A 189 16.91 18.91 -16.71
N THR A 190 17.43 17.69 -16.72
CA THR A 190 18.43 17.25 -15.74
C THR A 190 19.88 17.51 -16.16
N ASP A 191 20.19 18.72 -16.48
CA ASP A 191 21.55 19.27 -16.35
C ASP A 191 21.87 19.71 -14.90
N ARG A 192 20.87 19.60 -14.01
CA ARG A 192 20.93 19.90 -12.57
C ARG A 192 20.99 18.62 -11.75
N GLU A 193 21.46 18.74 -10.51
CA GLU A 193 21.45 17.63 -9.57
C GLU A 193 20.01 17.33 -9.13
N VAL A 194 19.46 16.23 -9.65
CA VAL A 194 18.11 15.77 -9.32
C VAL A 194 18.19 14.48 -8.53
N THR A 195 17.63 14.50 -7.34
CA THR A 195 17.48 13.30 -6.49
C THR A 195 16.03 12.89 -6.42
N LEU A 196 15.70 11.67 -6.86
CA LEU A 196 14.37 11.11 -6.68
C LEU A 196 14.18 10.71 -5.22
N LEU A 197 13.17 11.29 -4.55
CA LEU A 197 12.80 10.96 -3.18
C LEU A 197 11.82 9.79 -3.14
N GLY A 198 10.94 9.67 -4.15
CA GLY A 198 10.01 8.56 -4.24
C GLY A 198 8.91 8.73 -5.27
N LYS A 199 8.06 7.69 -5.35
CA LYS A 199 6.89 7.63 -6.23
C LYS A 199 5.63 8.03 -5.47
N VAL A 200 4.85 8.94 -6.03
CA VAL A 200 3.51 9.27 -5.49
C VAL A 200 2.57 8.08 -5.73
N ILE A 201 1.95 7.64 -4.65
CA ILE A 201 1.04 6.48 -4.66
C ILE A 201 -0.41 6.86 -4.35
N GLU A 202 -0.63 8.02 -3.70
CA GLU A 202 -1.96 8.49 -3.34
C GLU A 202 -1.96 10.02 -3.23
N VAL A 203 -3.11 10.62 -3.54
CA VAL A 203 -3.38 12.05 -3.32
C VAL A 203 -4.60 12.15 -2.42
N ARG A 204 -4.54 13.02 -1.42
CA ARG A 204 -5.64 13.31 -0.51
C ARG A 204 -5.97 14.78 -0.50
N ARG A 205 -7.26 15.07 -0.57
CA ARG A 205 -7.81 16.42 -0.47
C ARG A 205 -8.88 16.44 0.60
N THR A 206 -8.78 17.40 1.50
CA THR A 206 -9.88 17.77 2.40
C THR A 206 -10.68 18.85 1.71
N LEU A 207 -11.98 18.64 1.56
CA LEU A 207 -12.91 19.67 1.09
C LEU A 207 -13.53 20.31 2.31
N GLU A 208 -13.51 21.64 2.34
CA GLU A 208 -14.18 22.45 3.37
C GLU A 208 -15.68 22.59 3.07
#